data_e6bf42a640384c0999928921b7b364f2
#
_entry.id   e6bf42a640384c0999928921b7b364f2
#
_cell.length_a   1.000
_cell.length_b   1.000
_cell.length_c   1.000
_cell.angle_alpha   90.00
_cell.angle_beta   90.00
_cell.angle_gamma   90.00
#
_symmetry.space_group_name_H-M   'P 1'
#
loop_
_entity.id
_entity.type
_entity.pdbx_description
1 polymer ?
#
loop_
_entity_poly.entity_id
_entity_poly.type
_entity_poly.pdbx_seq_one_letter_code
_entity_poly.pdbx_strand_id
1 'polypeptide(L)'
;HDFEQLYADVKEKKDTAVVITLSSRLSGTFQSANIALDGYEDCITIVDSENVCLGEQILVMYACRLRDAGASASEIAKALDQKKKDVRVLALLDTLEYLKRGGRISKTAALAGNLLSIKPVITIADGEVAVLGKARGSKNGCNMLREEIAKCNGIDFSMPLCLGYTGLEDSLLQKYIEDNTDLWKSYVEELPISPLEAQWNPYGSRRNLRCIFSKTNS
;
A
#
# COMPACT_ATOMS: atom_id res chain seq x y z
N HIS A 1 -22.65 -8.56 -4.70
CA HIS A 1 -23.80 -7.84 -4.13
C HIS A 1 -23.50 -6.36 -3.91
N ASP A 2 -22.46 -6.03 -3.15
CA ASP A 2 -22.15 -4.62 -2.85
C ASP A 2 -21.61 -3.88 -4.08
N PHE A 3 -20.78 -4.52 -4.91
CA PHE A 3 -20.30 -3.93 -6.16
C PHE A 3 -21.43 -3.71 -7.17
N GLU A 4 -22.35 -4.66 -7.34
CA GLU A 4 -23.49 -4.53 -8.25
C GLU A 4 -24.34 -3.29 -7.92
N GLN A 5 -24.59 -3.06 -6.63
CA GLN A 5 -25.35 -1.90 -6.19
C GLN A 5 -24.62 -0.59 -6.50
N LEU A 6 -23.31 -0.53 -6.22
CA LEU A 6 -22.49 0.64 -6.55
C LEU A 6 -22.43 0.91 -8.06
N TYR A 7 -22.30 -0.14 -8.87
CA TYR A 7 -22.27 0.00 -10.33
C TYR A 7 -23.61 0.46 -10.91
N ALA A 8 -24.71 -0.05 -10.35
CA ALA A 8 -26.06 0.41 -10.72
C ALA A 8 -26.23 1.90 -10.41
N ASP A 9 -25.78 2.37 -9.24
CA ASP A 9 -25.83 3.78 -8.85
C ASP A 9 -25.03 4.68 -9.81
N VAL A 10 -23.85 4.23 -10.25
CA VAL A 10 -23.02 4.96 -11.22
C VAL A 10 -23.73 5.05 -12.57
N LYS A 11 -24.30 3.94 -13.04
CA LYS A 11 -25.01 3.87 -14.32
C LYS A 11 -26.28 4.72 -14.31
N GLU A 12 -27.05 4.69 -13.22
CA GLU A 12 -28.25 5.52 -13.06
C GLU A 12 -27.93 7.02 -13.14
N LYS A 13 -26.82 7.44 -12.54
CA LYS A 13 -26.34 8.82 -12.57
C LYS A 13 -25.70 9.22 -13.91
N LYS A 14 -25.53 8.28 -14.83
CA LYS A 14 -24.81 8.46 -16.10
C LYS A 14 -23.36 8.94 -15.88
N ASP A 15 -22.77 8.53 -14.78
CA ASP A 15 -21.37 8.77 -14.43
C ASP A 15 -20.47 7.65 -14.96
N THR A 16 -19.16 7.84 -14.83
CA THR A 16 -18.15 6.80 -15.02
C THR A 16 -17.32 6.66 -13.77
N ALA A 17 -16.86 5.44 -13.47
CA ALA A 17 -16.02 5.21 -12.30
C ALA A 17 -14.82 4.30 -12.61
N VAL A 18 -13.71 4.58 -11.91
CA VAL A 18 -12.56 3.68 -11.82
C VAL A 18 -12.58 3.01 -10.46
N VAL A 19 -12.69 1.70 -10.45
CA VAL A 19 -12.68 0.87 -9.25
C VAL A 19 -11.27 0.35 -9.04
N ILE A 20 -10.62 0.81 -8.00
CA ILE A 20 -9.27 0.39 -7.64
C ILE A 20 -9.40 -0.60 -6.49
N THR A 21 -8.89 -1.81 -6.66
CA THR A 21 -8.93 -2.84 -5.64
C THR A 21 -7.54 -3.15 -5.11
N LEU A 22 -7.47 -3.66 -3.89
CA LEU A 22 -6.22 -4.26 -3.42
C LEU A 22 -5.82 -5.44 -4.30
N SER A 23 -4.55 -5.84 -4.21
CA SER A 23 -3.97 -6.89 -5.03
C SER A 23 -4.84 -8.15 -5.10
N SER A 24 -5.10 -8.62 -6.32
CA SER A 24 -5.81 -9.87 -6.60
C SER A 24 -5.10 -11.12 -6.04
N ARG A 25 -3.80 -11.01 -5.77
CA ARG A 25 -3.01 -12.08 -5.15
C ARG A 25 -3.18 -12.14 -3.63
N LEU A 26 -3.67 -11.07 -3.01
CA LEU A 26 -3.87 -10.98 -1.56
C LEU A 26 -5.34 -11.17 -1.15
N SER A 27 -6.29 -10.87 -2.07
CA SER A 27 -7.72 -10.90 -1.78
C SER A 27 -8.55 -11.22 -3.02
N GLY A 28 -9.71 -11.84 -2.82
CA GLY A 28 -10.73 -12.06 -3.86
C GLY A 28 -11.53 -10.81 -4.25
N THR A 29 -11.21 -9.63 -3.72
CA THR A 29 -11.94 -8.38 -3.96
C THR A 29 -11.96 -8.01 -5.44
N PHE A 30 -10.80 -8.09 -6.13
CA PHE A 30 -10.70 -7.86 -7.57
C PHE A 30 -11.62 -8.82 -8.35
N GLN A 31 -11.61 -10.11 -8.00
CA GLN A 31 -12.48 -11.10 -8.62
C GLN A 31 -13.97 -10.78 -8.40
N SER A 32 -14.34 -10.39 -7.18
CA SER A 32 -15.72 -10.01 -6.85
C SER A 32 -16.16 -8.77 -7.63
N ALA A 33 -15.28 -7.78 -7.80
CA ALA A 33 -15.55 -6.60 -8.61
C ALA A 33 -15.79 -6.96 -10.09
N ASN A 34 -14.96 -7.86 -10.64
CA ASN A 34 -15.11 -8.33 -12.04
C ASN A 34 -16.39 -9.16 -12.25
N ILE A 35 -16.79 -9.99 -11.29
CA ILE A 35 -18.04 -10.77 -11.40
C ILE A 35 -19.25 -9.82 -11.47
N ALA A 36 -19.21 -8.71 -10.75
CA ALA A 36 -20.28 -7.73 -10.75
C ALA A 36 -20.29 -6.79 -11.98
N LEU A 37 -19.29 -6.88 -12.86
CA LEU A 37 -19.10 -5.94 -13.98
C LEU A 37 -20.10 -6.15 -15.11
N ASP A 38 -20.68 -7.34 -15.23
CA ASP A 38 -21.58 -7.72 -16.32
C ASP A 38 -22.73 -6.71 -16.50
N GLY A 39 -22.79 -6.08 -17.68
CA GLY A 39 -23.74 -5.02 -18.01
C GLY A 39 -23.36 -3.61 -17.53
N TYR A 40 -22.15 -3.39 -17.00
CA TYR A 40 -21.66 -2.08 -16.54
C TYR A 40 -20.33 -1.66 -17.20
N GLU A 41 -19.84 -2.40 -18.21
CA GLU A 41 -18.54 -2.20 -18.86
C GLU A 41 -18.43 -0.84 -19.56
N ASP A 42 -19.57 -0.23 -19.87
CA ASP A 42 -19.67 1.10 -20.48
C ASP A 42 -19.36 2.24 -19.50
N CYS A 43 -19.52 2.02 -18.20
CA CYS A 43 -19.36 3.06 -17.18
C CYS A 43 -18.37 2.71 -16.05
N ILE A 44 -17.97 1.45 -15.92
CA ILE A 44 -17.06 0.98 -14.88
C ILE A 44 -15.75 0.46 -15.49
N THR A 45 -14.62 0.91 -14.94
CA THR A 45 -13.30 0.37 -15.26
C THR A 45 -12.64 -0.12 -13.98
N ILE A 46 -12.17 -1.37 -13.95
CA ILE A 46 -11.59 -1.99 -12.75
C ILE A 46 -10.07 -2.08 -12.92
N VAL A 47 -9.33 -1.71 -11.88
CA VAL A 47 -7.88 -1.76 -11.81
C VAL A 47 -7.44 -2.60 -10.62
N ASP A 48 -6.69 -3.66 -10.87
CA ASP A 48 -5.91 -4.36 -9.83
C ASP A 48 -4.70 -3.50 -9.46
N SER A 49 -4.67 -3.00 -8.25
CA SER A 49 -3.56 -2.14 -7.81
C SER A 49 -2.24 -2.90 -7.70
N GLU A 50 -2.26 -4.23 -7.62
CA GLU A 50 -1.11 -5.07 -7.25
C GLU A 50 -0.43 -4.59 -5.95
N ASN A 51 -1.17 -3.84 -5.16
CA ASN A 51 -0.75 -3.21 -3.91
C ASN A 51 -1.80 -3.43 -2.82
N VAL A 52 -1.53 -2.87 -1.66
CA VAL A 52 -2.41 -2.98 -0.51
C VAL A 52 -2.15 -1.84 0.47
N CYS A 53 -3.14 -1.50 1.29
CA CYS A 53 -3.04 -0.43 2.28
C CYS A 53 -2.60 0.90 1.65
N LEU A 54 -1.51 1.47 2.16
CA LEU A 54 -0.99 2.75 1.70
C LEU A 54 -0.52 2.70 0.24
N GLY A 55 -0.05 1.54 -0.26
CA GLY A 55 0.31 1.39 -1.67
C GLY A 55 -0.90 1.53 -2.60
N GLU A 56 -2.03 0.95 -2.22
CA GLU A 56 -3.31 1.15 -2.89
C GLU A 56 -3.80 2.60 -2.71
N GLN A 57 -3.69 3.16 -1.50
CA GLN A 57 -4.05 4.55 -1.21
C GLN A 57 -3.30 5.55 -2.11
N ILE A 58 -2.00 5.36 -2.33
CA ILE A 58 -1.21 6.20 -3.24
C ILE A 58 -1.79 6.18 -4.65
N LEU A 59 -2.19 5.02 -5.16
CA LEU A 59 -2.80 4.89 -6.47
C LEU A 59 -4.17 5.59 -6.53
N VAL A 60 -4.97 5.49 -5.47
CA VAL A 60 -6.23 6.24 -5.35
C VAL A 60 -5.98 7.75 -5.34
N MET A 61 -5.00 8.24 -4.59
CA MET A 61 -4.63 9.65 -4.56
C MET A 61 -4.15 10.13 -5.94
N TYR A 62 -3.37 9.31 -6.65
CA TYR A 62 -2.93 9.60 -8.01
C TYR A 62 -4.11 9.65 -8.98
N ALA A 63 -5.04 8.69 -8.90
CA ALA A 63 -6.27 8.70 -9.70
C ALA A 63 -7.10 9.98 -9.47
N CYS A 64 -7.23 10.42 -8.21
CA CYS A 64 -7.92 11.68 -7.88
C CYS A 64 -7.23 12.89 -8.51
N ARG A 65 -5.89 12.97 -8.48
CA ARG A 65 -5.14 14.05 -9.15
C ARG A 65 -5.39 14.08 -10.65
N LEU A 66 -5.42 12.92 -11.31
CA LEU A 66 -5.70 12.81 -12.74
C LEU A 66 -7.14 13.21 -13.07
N ARG A 67 -8.11 12.77 -12.27
CA ARG A 67 -9.51 13.18 -12.40
C ARG A 67 -9.65 14.70 -12.29
N ASP A 68 -9.05 15.30 -11.29
CA ASP A 68 -9.13 16.74 -11.05
C ASP A 68 -8.43 17.55 -12.16
N ALA A 69 -7.48 16.93 -12.86
CA ALA A 69 -6.86 17.45 -14.09
C ALA A 69 -7.71 17.22 -15.37
N GLY A 70 -8.89 16.57 -15.24
CA GLY A 70 -9.82 16.36 -16.35
C GLY A 70 -9.62 15.06 -17.14
N ALA A 71 -8.81 14.12 -16.65
CA ALA A 71 -8.63 12.82 -17.31
C ALA A 71 -9.90 11.96 -17.22
N SER A 72 -10.22 11.26 -18.30
CA SER A 72 -11.28 10.28 -18.38
C SER A 72 -10.99 9.03 -17.55
N ALA A 73 -12.03 8.25 -17.22
CA ALA A 73 -11.87 6.99 -16.48
C ALA A 73 -10.90 6.02 -17.18
N SER A 74 -10.94 5.92 -18.50
CA SER A 74 -10.04 5.07 -19.29
C SER A 74 -8.58 5.55 -19.23
N GLU A 75 -8.34 6.87 -19.32
CA GLU A 75 -6.99 7.44 -19.19
C GLU A 75 -6.42 7.25 -17.78
N ILE A 76 -7.26 7.42 -16.75
CA ILE A 76 -6.89 7.16 -15.36
C ILE A 76 -6.50 5.70 -15.18
N ALA A 77 -7.33 4.76 -15.61
CA ALA A 77 -7.05 3.33 -15.48
C ALA A 77 -5.73 2.94 -16.17
N LYS A 78 -5.50 3.43 -17.38
CA LYS A 78 -4.25 3.21 -18.12
C LYS A 78 -3.04 3.78 -17.38
N ALA A 79 -3.14 4.98 -16.83
CA ALA A 79 -2.09 5.60 -16.05
C ALA A 79 -1.78 4.82 -14.77
N LEU A 80 -2.81 4.30 -14.09
CA LEU A 80 -2.66 3.44 -12.90
C LEU A 80 -1.95 2.14 -13.24
N ASP A 81 -2.33 1.47 -14.34
CA ASP A 81 -1.68 0.23 -14.78
C ASP A 81 -0.19 0.41 -15.09
N GLN A 82 0.19 1.57 -15.59
CA GLN A 82 1.59 1.92 -15.81
C GLN A 82 2.32 2.22 -14.49
N LYS A 83 1.66 2.92 -13.56
CA LYS A 83 2.29 3.43 -12.33
C LYS A 83 2.27 2.48 -11.15
N LYS A 84 1.37 1.50 -11.10
CA LYS A 84 1.26 0.57 -9.98
C LYS A 84 2.55 -0.20 -9.67
N LYS A 85 3.38 -0.45 -10.69
CA LYS A 85 4.68 -1.11 -10.56
C LYS A 85 5.79 -0.22 -9.99
N ASP A 86 5.60 1.10 -10.05
CA ASP A 86 6.54 2.07 -9.49
C ASP A 86 6.30 2.29 -7.98
N VAL A 87 5.14 1.90 -7.46
CA VAL A 87 4.83 2.02 -6.04
C VAL A 87 5.68 1.04 -5.24
N ARG A 88 6.36 1.55 -4.21
CA ARG A 88 7.14 0.74 -3.26
C ARG A 88 6.55 0.85 -1.87
N VAL A 89 6.07 -0.26 -1.37
CA VAL A 89 5.62 -0.41 0.02
C VAL A 89 6.77 -0.96 0.84
N LEU A 90 7.17 -0.25 1.87
CA LEU A 90 8.20 -0.71 2.81
C LEU A 90 7.62 -0.72 4.22
N ALA A 91 7.69 -1.83 4.91
CA ALA A 91 7.15 -1.92 6.27
C ALA A 91 8.09 -2.65 7.22
N LEU A 92 8.30 -2.06 8.38
CA LEU A 92 8.97 -2.67 9.53
C LEU A 92 7.92 -3.26 10.45
N LEU A 93 7.95 -4.57 10.66
CA LEU A 93 6.97 -5.29 11.47
C LEU A 93 7.57 -5.78 12.78
N ASP A 94 6.72 -5.95 13.78
CA ASP A 94 7.09 -6.62 15.02
C ASP A 94 7.13 -8.14 14.85
N THR A 95 6.29 -8.69 13.97
CA THR A 95 6.18 -10.13 13.71
C THR A 95 5.53 -10.42 12.37
N LEU A 96 5.86 -11.55 11.75
CA LEU A 96 5.19 -12.09 10.56
C LEU A 96 4.01 -13.02 10.93
N GLU A 97 3.74 -13.23 12.20
CA GLU A 97 2.77 -14.24 12.67
C GLU A 97 1.37 -13.98 12.08
N TYR A 98 0.93 -12.73 12.03
CA TYR A 98 -0.39 -12.38 11.51
C TYR A 98 -0.50 -12.60 10.00
N LEU A 99 0.53 -12.23 9.24
CA LEU A 99 0.60 -12.51 7.80
C LEU A 99 0.59 -14.01 7.51
N LYS A 100 1.30 -14.79 8.34
CA LYS A 100 1.31 -16.25 8.26
C LYS A 100 -0.06 -16.85 8.58
N ARG A 101 -0.69 -16.43 9.68
CA ARG A 101 -2.03 -16.89 10.09
C ARG A 101 -3.08 -16.52 9.04
N GLY A 102 -2.99 -15.33 8.46
CA GLY A 102 -3.84 -14.87 7.39
C GLY A 102 -3.59 -15.54 6.03
N GLY A 103 -2.50 -16.30 5.89
CA GLY A 103 -2.12 -16.94 4.62
C GLY A 103 -1.63 -15.97 3.54
N ARG A 104 -1.25 -14.73 3.91
CA ARG A 104 -0.76 -13.70 2.97
C ARG A 104 0.77 -13.66 2.89
N ILE A 105 1.44 -14.64 3.49
CA ILE A 105 2.87 -14.88 3.33
C ILE A 105 3.13 -16.39 3.29
N SER A 106 4.09 -16.82 2.48
CA SER A 106 4.43 -18.24 2.41
C SER A 106 5.00 -18.77 3.73
N LYS A 107 4.75 -20.05 4.03
CA LYS A 107 5.28 -20.71 5.23
C LYS A 107 6.80 -20.66 5.28
N THR A 108 7.47 -20.75 4.13
CA THR A 108 8.93 -20.68 4.01
C THR A 108 9.48 -19.30 4.33
N ALA A 109 8.82 -18.24 3.87
CA ALA A 109 9.21 -16.87 4.20
C ALA A 109 8.98 -16.54 5.70
N ALA A 110 7.97 -17.15 6.32
CA ALA A 110 7.64 -16.97 7.73
C ALA A 110 8.50 -17.81 8.70
N LEU A 111 9.29 -18.79 8.23
CA LEU A 111 10.13 -19.69 9.04
C LEU A 111 11.31 -19.02 9.76
N ALA A 112 11.33 -17.74 9.77
CA ALA A 112 12.33 -16.98 10.49
C ALA A 112 11.96 -16.85 11.97
N GLY A 113 12.18 -17.91 12.71
CA GLY A 113 12.25 -18.03 14.14
C GLY A 113 11.69 -16.92 15.03
N ASN A 114 10.91 -17.29 16.03
CA ASN A 114 10.53 -16.45 17.18
C ASN A 114 11.76 -16.03 18.02
N LEU A 115 12.77 -15.43 17.38
CA LEU A 115 13.88 -14.81 18.09
C LEU A 115 13.42 -13.47 18.63
N LEU A 116 13.44 -13.35 19.93
CA LEU A 116 13.18 -12.11 20.65
C LEU A 116 14.00 -10.97 20.01
N SER A 117 13.34 -9.85 19.68
CA SER A 117 13.96 -8.67 19.06
C SER A 117 14.29 -8.73 17.56
N ILE A 118 13.90 -9.77 16.82
CA ILE A 118 14.02 -9.77 15.36
C ILE A 118 12.78 -9.10 14.75
N LYS A 119 13.01 -8.07 13.96
CA LYS A 119 11.99 -7.30 13.26
C LYS A 119 12.12 -7.51 11.76
N PRO A 120 11.11 -8.11 11.11
CA PRO A 120 11.11 -8.27 9.66
C PRO A 120 10.83 -6.93 8.95
N VAL A 121 11.52 -6.73 7.83
CA VAL A 121 11.21 -5.69 6.85
C VAL A 121 10.59 -6.36 5.63
N ILE A 122 9.44 -5.87 5.22
CA ILE A 122 8.68 -6.42 4.08
C ILE A 122 8.44 -5.36 3.01
N THR A 123 8.09 -5.84 1.83
CA THR A 123 7.58 -5.06 0.70
C THR A 123 6.41 -5.78 0.05
N ILE A 124 5.76 -5.12 -0.90
CA ILE A 124 4.88 -5.76 -1.87
C ILE A 124 5.66 -5.90 -3.17
N ALA A 125 5.79 -7.12 -3.65
CA ALA A 125 6.45 -7.45 -4.91
C ALA A 125 5.51 -8.33 -5.74
N ASP A 126 5.26 -7.93 -6.98
CA ASP A 126 4.32 -8.62 -7.89
C ASP A 126 2.95 -8.90 -7.25
N GLY A 127 2.45 -7.97 -6.44
CA GLY A 127 1.16 -8.08 -5.76
C GLY A 127 1.15 -8.97 -4.51
N GLU A 128 2.28 -9.50 -4.07
CA GLU A 128 2.40 -10.38 -2.90
C GLU A 128 3.33 -9.78 -1.83
N VAL A 129 3.15 -10.22 -0.58
CA VAL A 129 4.05 -9.84 0.51
C VAL A 129 5.38 -10.56 0.37
N ALA A 130 6.46 -9.80 0.26
CA ALA A 130 7.83 -10.31 0.21
C ALA A 130 8.64 -9.83 1.43
N VAL A 131 9.49 -10.69 1.98
CA VAL A 131 10.42 -10.34 3.07
C VAL A 131 11.72 -9.84 2.46
N LEU A 132 12.05 -8.57 2.68
CA LEU A 132 13.32 -7.97 2.26
C LEU A 132 14.47 -8.38 3.18
N GLY A 133 14.18 -8.51 4.47
CA GLY A 133 15.18 -8.89 5.44
C GLY A 133 14.67 -8.88 6.87
N LYS A 134 15.59 -9.07 7.81
CA LYS A 134 15.33 -9.15 9.24
C LYS A 134 16.36 -8.31 9.97
N ALA A 135 15.88 -7.40 10.78
CA ALA A 135 16.72 -6.52 11.59
C ALA A 135 16.66 -6.91 13.06
N ARG A 136 17.76 -6.72 13.77
CA ARG A 136 17.76 -6.83 15.23
C ARG A 136 17.42 -5.47 15.84
N GLY A 137 16.20 -5.36 16.39
CA GLY A 137 15.70 -4.13 16.97
C GLY A 137 15.20 -3.09 15.95
N SER A 138 14.48 -2.09 16.44
CA SER A 138 13.82 -1.09 15.59
C SER A 138 14.83 -0.19 14.86
N LYS A 139 15.94 0.19 15.49
CA LYS A 139 16.95 1.05 14.88
C LYS A 139 17.54 0.44 13.60
N ASN A 140 17.94 -0.84 13.66
CA ASN A 140 18.46 -1.52 12.47
C ASN A 140 17.37 -1.73 11.41
N GLY A 141 16.11 -1.96 11.84
CA GLY A 141 14.97 -2.01 10.92
C GLY A 141 14.74 -0.69 10.18
N CYS A 142 14.81 0.42 10.88
CA CYS A 142 14.71 1.76 10.28
C CYS A 142 15.88 2.03 9.30
N ASN A 143 17.10 1.60 9.64
CA ASN A 143 18.24 1.71 8.72
C ASN A 143 18.00 0.89 7.43
N MET A 144 17.45 -0.33 7.54
CA MET A 144 17.09 -1.12 6.36
C MET A 144 16.03 -0.44 5.49
N LEU A 145 15.01 0.20 6.09
CA LEU A 145 14.04 0.98 5.31
C LEU A 145 14.73 2.08 4.51
N ARG A 146 15.67 2.81 5.14
CA ARG A 146 16.45 3.85 4.48
C ARG A 146 17.32 3.30 3.34
N GLU A 147 17.97 2.16 3.55
CA GLU A 147 18.76 1.48 2.52
C GLU A 147 17.90 1.07 1.32
N GLU A 148 16.69 0.54 1.57
CA GLU A 148 15.76 0.18 0.50
C GLU A 148 15.28 1.42 -0.28
N ILE A 149 15.02 2.54 0.39
CA ILE A 149 14.72 3.83 -0.27
C ILE A 149 15.90 4.25 -1.16
N ALA A 150 17.12 4.16 -0.67
CA ALA A 150 18.31 4.52 -1.43
C ALA A 150 18.51 3.62 -2.68
N LYS A 151 18.23 2.31 -2.57
CA LYS A 151 18.26 1.38 -3.72
C LYS A 151 17.24 1.74 -4.80
N CYS A 152 16.16 2.41 -4.42
CA CYS A 152 15.13 2.91 -5.31
C CYS A 152 15.42 4.34 -5.86
N ASN A 153 16.64 4.83 -5.76
CA ASN A 153 17.03 6.20 -6.14
C ASN A 153 16.29 7.31 -5.36
N GLY A 154 15.84 7.01 -4.13
CA GLY A 154 15.16 7.95 -3.25
C GLY A 154 13.64 7.98 -3.42
N ILE A 155 13.04 9.12 -3.05
CA ILE A 155 11.60 9.36 -3.04
C ILE A 155 11.26 10.39 -4.12
N ASP A 156 10.27 10.07 -4.94
CA ASP A 156 9.72 11.02 -5.91
C ASP A 156 8.58 11.83 -5.28
N PHE A 157 8.88 13.01 -4.82
CA PHE A 157 7.90 13.91 -4.20
C PHE A 157 6.94 14.58 -5.19
N SER A 158 7.09 14.38 -6.50
CA SER A 158 6.07 14.80 -7.48
C SER A 158 4.85 13.86 -7.47
N MET A 159 5.01 12.67 -6.92
CA MET A 159 3.96 11.65 -6.77
C MET A 159 3.39 11.64 -5.35
N PRO A 160 2.17 11.11 -5.14
CA PRO A 160 1.64 10.93 -3.82
C PRO A 160 2.56 10.09 -2.92
N LEU A 161 2.68 10.50 -1.67
CA LEU A 161 3.41 9.81 -0.62
C LEU A 161 2.44 9.53 0.53
N CYS A 162 2.61 8.41 1.21
CA CYS A 162 1.93 8.11 2.47
C CYS A 162 2.88 7.47 3.46
N LEU A 163 2.79 7.91 4.70
CA LEU A 163 3.39 7.27 5.87
C LEU A 163 2.28 6.67 6.74
N GLY A 164 2.56 5.58 7.40
CA GLY A 164 1.55 4.95 8.24
C GLY A 164 2.10 4.15 9.39
N TYR A 165 1.25 3.98 10.39
CA TYR A 165 1.55 3.18 11.57
C TYR A 165 0.32 2.37 11.99
N THR A 166 0.53 1.33 12.79
CA THR A 166 -0.54 0.60 13.47
C THR A 166 -0.33 0.68 14.97
N GLY A 167 -1.41 0.64 15.72
CA GLY A 167 -1.38 0.76 17.17
C GLY A 167 -1.95 2.07 17.66
N LEU A 168 -1.76 2.36 18.95
CA LEU A 168 -2.32 3.54 19.62
C LEU A 168 -1.41 4.77 19.50
N GLU A 169 -0.13 4.56 19.16
CA GLU A 169 0.90 5.59 19.18
C GLU A 169 1.74 5.54 17.91
N ASP A 170 2.11 6.68 17.40
CA ASP A 170 2.96 6.88 16.23
C ASP A 170 4.42 7.21 16.59
N SER A 171 4.78 7.17 17.88
CA SER A 171 6.06 7.62 18.42
C SER A 171 7.28 7.09 17.68
N LEU A 172 7.25 5.85 17.22
CA LEU A 172 8.35 5.29 16.45
C LEU A 172 8.38 5.79 14.99
N LEU A 173 7.23 6.11 14.41
CA LEU A 173 7.17 6.75 13.09
C LEU A 173 7.70 8.19 13.19
N GLN A 174 7.28 8.94 14.19
CA GLN A 174 7.78 10.31 14.44
C GLN A 174 9.29 10.29 14.63
N LYS A 175 9.79 9.37 15.46
CA LYS A 175 11.24 9.20 15.63
C LYS A 175 11.95 8.84 14.31
N TYR A 176 11.36 8.00 13.46
CA TYR A 176 11.93 7.69 12.15
C TYR A 176 12.00 8.94 11.26
N ILE A 177 10.95 9.78 11.28
CA ILE A 177 10.92 11.04 10.53
C ILE A 177 12.01 11.99 11.03
N GLU A 178 12.13 12.16 12.34
CA GLU A 178 13.14 13.00 12.99
C GLU A 178 14.57 12.52 12.69
N ASP A 179 14.83 11.23 12.84
CA ASP A 179 16.16 10.63 12.61
C ASP A 179 16.59 10.66 11.13
N ASN A 180 15.65 10.93 10.19
CA ASN A 180 15.88 10.91 8.74
C ASN A 180 15.39 12.20 8.05
N THR A 181 15.56 13.35 8.68
CA THR A 181 15.11 14.65 8.16
C THR A 181 15.64 14.96 6.76
N ASP A 182 16.81 14.43 6.40
CA ASP A 182 17.40 14.57 5.07
C ASP A 182 16.57 13.91 3.96
N LEU A 183 15.83 12.85 4.25
CA LEU A 183 14.92 12.20 3.29
C LEU A 183 13.74 13.10 2.92
N TRP A 184 13.30 13.97 3.83
CA TRP A 184 12.07 14.75 3.70
C TRP A 184 12.31 16.20 3.30
N LYS A 185 13.57 16.63 3.15
CA LYS A 185 13.94 18.04 2.88
C LYS A 185 13.25 18.67 1.67
N SER A 186 12.97 17.87 0.65
CA SER A 186 12.33 18.33 -0.59
C SER A 186 10.81 18.26 -0.54
N TYR A 187 10.22 17.74 0.55
CA TYR A 187 8.79 17.70 0.73
C TYR A 187 8.31 19.01 1.38
N VAL A 188 7.49 19.74 0.65
CA VAL A 188 7.10 21.12 1.02
C VAL A 188 5.82 21.16 1.86
N GLU A 189 5.03 20.07 1.78
CA GLU A 189 3.77 19.93 2.50
C GLU A 189 3.97 19.17 3.82
N GLU A 190 2.94 19.16 4.66
CA GLU A 190 2.93 18.27 5.82
C GLU A 190 2.91 16.82 5.39
N LEU A 191 3.80 15.99 5.97
CA LEU A 191 3.89 14.58 5.64
C LEU A 191 2.56 13.87 5.92
N PRO A 192 1.95 13.21 4.92
CA PRO A 192 0.66 12.55 5.09
C PRO A 192 0.83 11.27 5.92
N ILE A 193 0.46 11.35 7.19
CA ILE A 193 0.51 10.25 8.14
C ILE A 193 -0.89 9.69 8.35
N SER A 194 -1.06 8.39 8.13
CA SER A 194 -2.33 7.69 8.33
C SER A 194 -2.20 6.59 9.38
N PRO A 195 -3.07 6.55 10.40
CA PRO A 195 -3.23 5.36 11.20
C PRO A 195 -3.79 4.23 10.31
N LEU A 196 -3.16 3.08 10.35
CA LEU A 196 -3.64 1.89 9.65
C LEU A 196 -4.53 1.11 10.62
N GLU A 197 -5.84 1.21 10.44
CA GLU A 197 -6.79 0.46 11.23
C GLU A 197 -6.78 -1.05 10.90
N ALA A 198 -7.53 -1.80 11.68
CA ALA A 198 -7.51 -3.26 11.81
C ALA A 198 -7.82 -4.08 10.55
N GLN A 199 -7.92 -3.51 9.36
CA GLN A 199 -8.10 -4.27 8.11
C GLN A 199 -6.97 -5.30 7.86
N TRP A 200 -5.81 -5.11 8.51
CA TRP A 200 -4.68 -6.04 8.50
C TRP A 200 -4.60 -6.94 9.73
N ASN A 201 -5.55 -6.81 10.64
CA ASN A 201 -5.58 -7.62 11.85
C ASN A 201 -6.96 -8.26 12.07
N PRO A 202 -7.32 -9.30 11.30
CA PRO A 202 -8.57 -10.02 11.50
C PRO A 202 -8.68 -10.70 12.89
N TYR A 203 -7.62 -10.69 13.70
CA TYR A 203 -7.54 -11.36 14.98
C TYR A 203 -7.24 -10.44 16.18
N GLY A 204 -7.43 -9.14 16.04
CA GLY A 204 -7.61 -8.23 17.18
C GLY A 204 -6.38 -7.85 18.00
N SER A 205 -5.15 -8.10 17.56
CA SER A 205 -3.99 -7.59 18.30
C SER A 205 -3.47 -6.28 17.68
N ARG A 206 -3.57 -5.20 18.43
CA ARG A 206 -3.08 -3.86 18.10
C ARG A 206 -1.55 -3.84 18.22
N ARG A 207 -0.81 -4.24 17.17
CA ARG A 207 0.66 -4.12 17.15
C ARG A 207 1.17 -3.52 15.86
N ASN A 208 2.08 -2.60 16.00
CA ASN A 208 2.64 -1.64 15.06
C ASN A 208 3.06 -2.20 13.69
N LEU A 209 2.33 -1.86 12.64
CA LEU A 209 2.77 -1.91 11.25
C LEU A 209 3.23 -0.50 10.86
N ARG A 210 4.38 -0.38 10.23
CA ARG A 210 4.91 0.90 9.73
C ARG A 210 5.23 0.76 8.27
N CYS A 211 4.67 1.66 7.48
CA CYS A 211 4.86 1.65 6.05
C CYS A 211 5.43 2.99 5.60
N ILE A 212 6.50 2.94 4.83
CA ILE A 212 7.13 4.08 4.19
C ILE A 212 7.19 3.79 2.71
N PHE A 213 6.94 4.78 1.87
CA PHE A 213 6.83 4.60 0.44
C PHE A 213 7.86 5.40 -0.32
N SER A 214 8.47 4.77 -1.31
CA SER A 214 9.31 5.43 -2.28
C SER A 214 8.95 5.00 -3.70
N LYS A 215 9.27 5.82 -4.68
CA LYS A 215 9.17 5.52 -6.11
C LYS A 215 10.56 5.35 -6.70
N THR A 216 10.69 4.44 -7.67
CA THR A 216 11.85 4.42 -8.56
C THR A 216 11.58 5.32 -9.76
N ASN A 217 12.49 6.26 -10.04
CA ASN A 217 12.55 6.86 -11.37
C ASN A 217 13.17 5.84 -12.33
N SER A 218 12.42 5.45 -13.35
CA SER A 218 12.94 4.75 -14.52
C SER A 218 13.57 5.75 -15.49
#